data_479a8341c609882439c3ced140b39f22
#
_entry.id   479a8341c609882439c3ced140b39f22
#
_cell.length_a   1.000
_cell.length_b   1.000
_cell.length_c   1.000
_cell.angle_alpha   90.00
_cell.angle_beta   90.00
_cell.angle_gamma   90.00
#
_symmetry.space_group_name_H-M   'P 1'
#
loop_
_entity.id
_entity.type
_entity.pdbx_description
1 polymer ?
#
loop_
_entity_poly.entity_id
_entity_poly.type
_entity_poly.pdbx_seq_one_letter_code
_entity_poly.pdbx_strand_id
1 'polypeptide(L)'
;MANRFCVSLTHAKDNQDKATVGFVVANAAVGSGKETLVFLSVEGVRLAQKGYADDIREEGFAPLRELMDNFAKAGGTIYVCSPCFKKRKLDENNLVPAATIVGGAKLVEFTSEVAPVVSY
;
A
#
# COMPACT_ATOMS: atom_id res chain seq x y z
N MET A 1 -23.93 1.47 -5.08
CA MET A 1 -23.09 0.28 -5.08
C MET A 1 -21.67 0.62 -4.70
N ALA A 2 -21.14 -0.06 -3.72
CA ALA A 2 -19.74 0.15 -3.34
C ALA A 2 -18.85 -0.29 -4.50
N ASN A 3 -17.87 0.57 -4.84
CA ASN A 3 -16.95 0.33 -5.94
C ASN A 3 -15.52 0.38 -5.37
N ARG A 4 -15.29 -0.46 -4.37
CA ARG A 4 -14.06 -0.48 -3.59
C ARG A 4 -13.21 -1.70 -3.89
N PHE A 5 -11.91 -1.54 -3.71
CA PHE A 5 -10.95 -2.63 -3.85
C PHE A 5 -9.83 -2.43 -2.83
N CYS A 6 -9.39 -3.51 -2.19
CA CYS A 6 -8.33 -3.43 -1.19
C CYS A 6 -7.21 -4.41 -1.50
N VAL A 7 -5.98 -3.92 -1.43
CA VAL A 7 -4.77 -4.75 -1.47
C VAL A 7 -4.17 -4.75 -0.08
N SER A 8 -4.09 -5.92 0.55
CA SER A 8 -3.40 -6.11 1.83
C SER A 8 -1.97 -6.55 1.54
N LEU A 9 -1.01 -5.70 1.85
CA LEU A 9 0.39 -5.92 1.50
C LEU A 9 1.24 -6.03 2.76
N THR A 10 1.83 -7.21 2.98
CA THR A 10 2.59 -7.52 4.19
C THR A 10 4.10 -7.59 3.96
N HIS A 11 4.54 -7.36 2.74
CA HIS A 11 5.94 -7.50 2.35
C HIS A 11 6.55 -6.19 1.89
N ALA A 12 7.86 -6.11 2.00
CA ALA A 12 8.68 -4.98 1.53
C ALA A 12 9.95 -5.59 0.91
N LYS A 13 11.14 -5.25 1.44
CA LYS A 13 12.38 -5.84 0.90
C LYS A 13 12.56 -7.32 1.24
N ASP A 14 11.81 -7.84 2.21
CA ASP A 14 11.80 -9.26 2.52
C ASP A 14 11.20 -10.12 1.38
N ASN A 15 10.36 -9.51 0.55
CA ASN A 15 9.85 -10.15 -0.66
C ASN A 15 9.48 -9.04 -1.65
N GLN A 16 10.48 -8.59 -2.40
CA GLN A 16 10.33 -7.46 -3.31
C GLN A 16 9.37 -7.75 -4.46
N ASP A 17 9.27 -9.01 -4.87
CA ASP A 17 8.36 -9.44 -5.91
C ASP A 17 6.91 -9.20 -5.47
N LYS A 18 6.52 -9.68 -4.29
CA LYS A 18 5.18 -9.47 -3.76
C LYS A 18 4.88 -7.99 -3.52
N ALA A 19 5.84 -7.24 -3.00
CA ALA A 19 5.67 -5.81 -2.79
C ALA A 19 5.38 -5.09 -4.11
N THR A 20 6.09 -5.46 -5.16
CA THR A 20 5.90 -4.87 -6.48
C THR A 20 4.54 -5.27 -7.07
N VAL A 21 4.20 -6.55 -7.05
CA VAL A 21 2.92 -7.05 -7.59
C VAL A 21 1.74 -6.41 -6.86
N GLY A 22 1.86 -6.21 -5.54
CA GLY A 22 0.81 -5.54 -4.77
C GLY A 22 0.45 -4.18 -5.34
N PHE A 23 1.44 -3.37 -5.70
CA PHE A 23 1.19 -2.05 -6.29
C PHE A 23 0.84 -2.11 -7.78
N VAL A 24 1.26 -3.15 -8.49
CA VAL A 24 0.78 -3.38 -9.86
C VAL A 24 -0.72 -3.61 -9.86
N VAL A 25 -1.20 -4.48 -8.97
CA VAL A 25 -2.65 -4.77 -8.84
C VAL A 25 -3.41 -3.56 -8.34
N ALA A 26 -2.85 -2.82 -7.38
CA ALA A 26 -3.48 -1.60 -6.87
C ALA A 26 -3.67 -0.55 -7.97
N ASN A 27 -2.66 -0.38 -8.83
CA ASN A 27 -2.76 0.53 -9.97
C ASN A 27 -3.80 0.07 -10.98
N ALA A 28 -3.91 -1.24 -11.21
CA ALA A 28 -4.95 -1.78 -12.09
C ALA A 28 -6.34 -1.48 -11.55
N ALA A 29 -6.54 -1.60 -10.23
CA ALA A 29 -7.81 -1.33 -9.59
C ALA A 29 -8.19 0.16 -9.68
N VAL A 30 -7.27 1.06 -9.31
CA VAL A 30 -7.55 2.49 -9.36
C VAL A 30 -7.74 2.96 -10.80
N GLY A 31 -7.00 2.37 -11.75
CA GLY A 31 -7.15 2.66 -13.17
C GLY A 31 -8.47 2.15 -13.74
N SER A 32 -9.09 1.18 -13.09
CA SER A 32 -10.41 0.66 -13.47
C SER A 32 -11.56 1.42 -12.80
N GLY A 33 -11.26 2.52 -12.13
CA GLY A 33 -12.27 3.36 -11.49
C GLY A 33 -12.69 2.91 -10.11
N LYS A 34 -11.92 2.01 -9.47
CA LYS A 34 -12.23 1.55 -8.12
C LYS A 34 -11.65 2.50 -7.07
N GLU A 35 -12.40 2.75 -6.01
CA GLU A 35 -11.87 3.40 -4.80
C GLU A 35 -10.93 2.38 -4.15
N THR A 36 -9.63 2.59 -4.26
CA THR A 36 -8.65 1.57 -3.95
C THR A 36 -7.81 1.93 -2.73
N LEU A 37 -7.72 0.98 -1.82
CA LEU A 37 -6.89 1.06 -0.62
C LEU A 37 -5.76 0.04 -0.71
N VAL A 38 -4.54 0.48 -0.43
CA VAL A 38 -3.45 -0.44 -0.08
C VAL A 38 -3.27 -0.36 1.43
N PHE A 39 -3.45 -1.48 2.11
CA PHE A 39 -3.22 -1.57 3.55
C PHE A 39 -1.87 -2.21 3.79
N LEU A 40 -0.94 -1.42 4.32
CA LEU A 40 0.42 -1.89 4.64
C LEU A 40 0.45 -2.38 6.08
N SER A 41 0.85 -3.63 6.28
CA SER A 41 1.02 -4.21 7.61
C SER A 41 2.26 -5.09 7.63
N VAL A 42 2.70 -5.50 8.80
CA VAL A 42 3.90 -6.31 9.00
C VAL A 42 5.10 -5.60 8.34
N GLU A 43 5.91 -6.27 7.54
CA GLU A 43 7.04 -5.63 6.85
C GLU A 43 6.59 -4.59 5.82
N GLY A 44 5.37 -4.74 5.29
CA GLY A 44 4.84 -3.80 4.30
C GLY A 44 4.83 -2.35 4.77
N VAL A 45 4.73 -2.09 6.08
CA VAL A 45 4.74 -0.71 6.61
C VAL A 45 6.01 0.05 6.26
N ARG A 46 7.12 -0.64 6.00
CA ARG A 46 8.39 0.01 5.64
C ARG A 46 8.29 0.76 4.33
N LEU A 47 7.40 0.33 3.43
CA LEU A 47 7.21 1.01 2.14
C LEU A 47 6.67 2.43 2.31
N ALA A 48 6.06 2.74 3.45
CA ALA A 48 5.54 4.07 3.72
C ALA A 48 6.63 5.10 4.00
N GLN A 49 7.85 4.66 4.31
CA GLN A 49 8.97 5.59 4.54
C GLN A 49 9.49 6.12 3.21
N LYS A 50 9.64 7.44 3.10
CA LYS A 50 10.23 8.05 1.91
C LYS A 50 11.64 7.49 1.68
N GLY A 51 11.92 7.14 0.44
CA GLY A 51 13.24 6.65 0.05
C GLY A 51 13.44 5.15 0.21
N TYR A 52 12.62 4.49 1.02
CA TYR A 52 12.81 3.06 1.27
C TYR A 52 12.65 2.23 0.00
N ALA A 53 11.67 2.56 -0.84
CA ALA A 53 11.37 1.80 -2.05
C ALA A 53 12.22 2.21 -3.26
N ASP A 54 13.10 3.19 -3.11
CA ASP A 54 13.80 3.79 -4.26
C ASP A 54 14.67 2.79 -5.03
N ASP A 55 15.18 1.76 -4.37
CA ASP A 55 16.04 0.75 -4.99
C ASP A 55 15.32 -0.57 -5.26
N ILE A 56 14.00 -0.61 -5.12
CA ILE A 56 13.22 -1.82 -5.39
C ILE A 56 12.79 -1.81 -6.86
N ARG A 57 13.33 -2.75 -7.62
CA ARG A 57 12.98 -2.90 -9.03
C ARG A 57 13.06 -4.37 -9.42
N GLU A 58 11.91 -4.95 -9.70
CA GLU A 58 11.83 -6.32 -10.17
C GLU A 58 11.85 -6.37 -11.68
N GLU A 59 12.52 -7.36 -12.24
CA GLU A 59 12.62 -7.53 -13.68
C GLU A 59 11.23 -7.65 -14.31
N GLY A 60 11.01 -6.90 -15.37
CA GLY A 60 9.73 -6.91 -16.07
C GLY A 60 8.71 -5.93 -15.51
N PHE A 61 9.02 -5.22 -14.42
CA PHE A 61 8.13 -4.24 -13.81
C PHE A 61 8.77 -2.86 -13.77
N ALA A 62 7.94 -1.83 -13.68
CA ALA A 62 8.41 -0.49 -13.37
C ALA A 62 9.00 -0.46 -11.95
N PRO A 63 9.91 0.48 -11.65
CA PRO A 63 10.40 0.64 -10.27
C PRO A 63 9.25 0.82 -9.28
N LEU A 64 9.36 0.23 -8.11
CA LEU A 64 8.27 0.27 -7.13
C LEU A 64 7.90 1.70 -6.75
N ARG A 65 8.88 2.58 -6.59
CA ARG A 65 8.60 3.98 -6.29
C ARG A 65 7.70 4.62 -7.34
N GLU A 66 7.95 4.35 -8.62
CA GLU A 66 7.12 4.87 -9.70
C GLU A 66 5.69 4.34 -9.60
N LEU A 67 5.55 3.05 -9.31
CA LEU A 67 4.22 2.45 -9.11
C LEU A 67 3.48 3.09 -7.94
N MET A 68 4.17 3.36 -6.83
CA MET A 68 3.58 4.00 -5.67
C MET A 68 3.19 5.46 -5.97
N ASP A 69 4.06 6.20 -6.66
CA ASP A 69 3.77 7.59 -7.04
C ASP A 69 2.56 7.67 -7.97
N ASN A 70 2.48 6.77 -8.94
CA ASN A 70 1.35 6.71 -9.86
C ASN A 70 0.05 6.38 -9.15
N PHE A 71 0.10 5.47 -8.19
CA PHE A 71 -1.05 5.10 -7.37
C PHE A 71 -1.57 6.31 -6.58
N ALA A 72 -0.68 7.04 -5.95
CA ALA A 72 -1.04 8.24 -5.19
C ALA A 72 -1.65 9.31 -6.09
N LYS A 73 -1.05 9.55 -7.26
CA LYS A 73 -1.54 10.55 -8.22
C LYS A 73 -2.91 10.18 -8.77
N ALA A 74 -3.20 8.90 -8.89
CA ALA A 74 -4.49 8.43 -9.37
C ALA A 74 -5.59 8.48 -8.29
N GLY A 75 -5.26 8.94 -7.09
CA GLY A 75 -6.22 9.05 -5.99
C GLY A 75 -6.30 7.84 -5.08
N GLY A 76 -5.35 6.93 -5.18
CA GLY A 76 -5.28 5.77 -4.28
C GLY A 76 -4.99 6.18 -2.84
N THR A 77 -5.44 5.37 -1.90
CA THR A 77 -5.23 5.57 -0.47
C THR A 77 -4.29 4.50 0.07
N ILE A 78 -3.36 4.92 0.92
CA ILE A 78 -2.44 4.00 1.61
C ILE A 78 -2.68 4.14 3.10
N TYR A 79 -3.13 3.07 3.75
CA TYR A 79 -3.21 2.99 5.21
C TYR A 79 -2.03 2.19 5.73
N VAL A 80 -1.43 2.68 6.80
CA VAL A 80 -0.25 2.08 7.43
C VAL A 80 -0.63 1.61 8.82
N CYS A 81 -0.46 0.32 9.08
CA CYS A 81 -0.82 -0.28 10.38
C CYS A 81 0.02 0.33 11.50
N SER A 82 -0.64 1.05 12.43
CA SER A 82 0.04 1.75 13.51
C SER A 82 0.89 0.84 14.41
N PRO A 83 0.38 -0.29 14.94
CA PRO A 83 1.23 -1.16 15.76
C PRO A 83 2.46 -1.70 15.02
N CYS A 84 2.29 -2.08 13.76
CA CYS A 84 3.40 -2.60 12.96
C CYS A 84 4.46 -1.54 12.71
N PHE A 85 4.02 -0.31 12.48
CA PHE A 85 4.89 0.84 12.24
C PHE A 85 5.70 1.19 13.48
N LYS A 86 5.00 1.28 14.63
CA LYS A 86 5.63 1.60 15.91
C LYS A 86 6.59 0.52 16.38
N LYS A 87 6.23 -0.75 16.21
CA LYS A 87 7.10 -1.88 16.55
C LYS A 87 8.45 -1.78 15.85
N ARG A 88 8.45 -1.28 14.61
CA ARG A 88 9.65 -1.14 13.80
C ARG A 88 10.36 0.20 13.97
N LYS A 89 9.84 1.06 14.87
CA LYS A 89 10.44 2.34 15.23
C LYS A 89 10.69 3.23 14.00
N LEU A 90 9.71 3.24 13.09
CA LEU A 90 9.79 4.03 11.87
C LEU A 90 9.41 5.49 12.13
N ASP A 91 9.79 6.37 11.20
CA ASP A 91 9.61 7.82 11.36
C ASP A 91 8.27 8.28 10.79
N GLU A 92 7.33 8.64 11.66
CA GLU A 92 5.99 9.09 11.26
C GLU A 92 5.99 10.46 10.57
N ASN A 93 7.11 11.19 10.63
CA ASN A 93 7.24 12.49 9.96
C ASN A 93 7.82 12.36 8.55
N ASN A 94 8.08 11.15 8.08
CA ASN A 94 8.75 10.92 6.80
C ASN A 94 7.98 9.89 5.97
N LEU A 95 6.73 10.23 5.64
CA LEU A 95 5.83 9.33 4.92
C LEU A 95 5.74 9.69 3.44
N VAL A 96 5.56 8.66 2.60
CA VAL A 96 5.27 8.85 1.18
C VAL A 96 3.90 9.50 0.99
N PRO A 97 3.65 10.14 -0.17
CA PRO A 97 2.33 10.70 -0.47
C PRO A 97 1.22 9.65 -0.36
N ALA A 98 0.04 10.07 0.07
CA ALA A 98 -1.16 9.25 0.25
C ALA A 98 -1.12 8.31 1.45
N ALA A 99 -0.02 8.23 2.19
CA ALA A 99 0.09 7.33 3.35
C ALA A 99 -0.43 8.01 4.63
N THR A 100 -1.24 7.27 5.37
CA THR A 100 -1.76 7.69 6.68
C THR A 100 -1.64 6.54 7.65
N ILE A 101 -1.07 6.81 8.83
CA ILE A 101 -0.96 5.81 9.89
C ILE A 101 -2.33 5.68 10.58
N VAL A 102 -2.85 4.46 10.65
CA VAL A 102 -4.18 4.20 11.19
C VAL A 102 -4.20 2.96 12.06
N GLY A 103 -5.24 2.81 12.86
CA GLY A 103 -5.51 1.54 13.56
C GLY A 103 -6.30 0.58 12.68
N GLY A 104 -6.40 -0.67 13.13
CA GLY A 104 -7.12 -1.72 12.39
C GLY A 104 -8.58 -1.38 12.11
N ALA A 105 -9.20 -0.55 12.96
CA ALA A 105 -10.60 -0.14 12.77
C ALA A 105 -10.83 0.56 11.43
N LYS A 106 -9.84 1.29 10.92
CA LYS A 106 -9.96 1.95 9.62
C LYS A 106 -10.02 0.95 8.47
N LEU A 107 -9.27 -0.14 8.56
CA LEU A 107 -9.35 -1.21 7.57
C LEU A 107 -10.74 -1.87 7.59
N VAL A 108 -11.24 -2.17 8.79
CA VAL A 108 -12.57 -2.77 8.96
C VAL A 108 -13.64 -1.84 8.39
N GLU A 109 -13.56 -0.54 8.69
CA GLU A 109 -14.50 0.45 8.17
C GLU A 109 -14.50 0.45 6.63
N PHE A 110 -13.32 0.45 6.01
CA PHE A 110 -13.22 0.44 4.55
C PHE A 110 -13.85 -0.84 3.96
N THR A 111 -13.54 -1.99 4.54
CA THR A 111 -13.98 -3.28 4.00
C THR A 111 -15.41 -3.66 4.42
N SER A 112 -16.05 -2.89 5.32
CA SER A 112 -17.43 -3.12 5.73
C SER A 112 -18.42 -2.84 4.61
N GLU A 113 -18.06 -2.00 3.65
CA GLU A 113 -18.80 -1.87 2.41
C GLU A 113 -18.14 -2.80 1.39
N VAL A 114 -18.91 -3.55 0.68
CA VAL A 114 -18.43 -4.62 -0.20
C VAL A 114 -17.14 -4.21 -0.92
N ALA A 115 -16.03 -4.81 -0.52
CA ALA A 115 -14.72 -4.53 -1.06
C ALA A 115 -13.94 -5.84 -1.17
N PRO A 116 -13.70 -6.34 -2.39
CA PRO A 116 -12.78 -7.46 -2.56
C PRO A 116 -11.42 -7.11 -1.96
N VAL A 117 -10.79 -8.09 -1.30
CA VAL A 117 -9.46 -7.93 -0.72
C VAL A 117 -8.55 -8.99 -1.30
N VAL A 118 -7.43 -8.57 -1.87
CA VAL A 118 -6.36 -9.48 -2.29
C VAL A 118 -5.14 -9.23 -1.41
N SER A 119 -4.35 -10.27 -1.19
CA SER A 119 -3.24 -10.22 -0.25
C SER A 119 -1.93 -10.64 -0.91
N TYR A 120 -0.90 -9.92 -0.59
CA TYR A 120 0.45 -10.21 -1.05
C TYR A 120 1.49 -10.14 0.06
#